data_840a6de22c114c2343b1952b042c82f7
#
_entry.id   840a6de22c114c2343b1952b042c82f7
#
_cell.length_a   1.000
_cell.length_b   1.000
_cell.length_c   1.000
_cell.angle_alpha   90.00
_cell.angle_beta   90.00
_cell.angle_gamma   90.00
#
_symmetry.space_group_name_H-M   'P 1'
#
loop_
_entity.id
_entity.type
_entity.pdbx_description
1 polymer ?
#
loop_
_entity_poly.entity_id
_entity_poly.type
_entity_poly.pdbx_seq_one_letter_code
_entity_poly.pdbx_strand_id
1 'polypeptide(L)'
;MNNFKDLRIVDNFYQTSAFFPMPTILISTVNAEGKTNVGSYSLCFPYYISGKDYYAMILEARNSSNTAQNILLNKKATLNFITDERKYFKEAVRLGFPGDTTDEKMNDCIFTLIDSTLGCDRPKIIEESYQVFECTWDDSLEEAFNDKPGCLEGYQPPYRNFNGITSKFGAHFILEIDKIWGKDFTSP
;
A
#
# COMPACT_ATOMS: atom_id res chain seq x y z
N MET A 1 17.44 -34.57 -18.79
CA MET A 1 16.03 -34.85 -18.46
C MET A 1 15.60 -33.85 -17.39
N ASN A 2 14.55 -33.13 -17.68
CA ASN A 2 14.07 -32.10 -16.74
C ASN A 2 13.46 -32.75 -15.51
N ASN A 3 14.03 -32.50 -14.35
CA ASN A 3 13.51 -32.96 -13.06
C ASN A 3 12.33 -32.10 -12.53
N PHE A 4 11.70 -31.33 -13.42
CA PHE A 4 10.54 -30.54 -13.05
C PHE A 4 9.29 -31.43 -12.89
N LYS A 5 8.54 -31.19 -11.82
CA LYS A 5 7.25 -31.83 -11.54
C LYS A 5 6.13 -30.80 -11.73
N ASP A 6 5.00 -31.24 -12.24
CA ASP A 6 3.79 -30.45 -12.22
C ASP A 6 3.29 -30.26 -10.77
N LEU A 7 3.10 -29.02 -10.36
CA LEU A 7 2.70 -28.66 -9.00
C LEU A 7 1.34 -27.95 -9.05
N ARG A 8 0.43 -28.35 -8.18
CA ARG A 8 -0.86 -27.68 -8.07
C ARG A 8 -0.66 -26.22 -7.64
N ILE A 9 -1.22 -25.28 -8.40
CA ILE A 9 -1.08 -23.84 -8.16
C ILE A 9 -1.53 -23.47 -6.75
N VAL A 10 -2.71 -23.91 -6.33
CA VAL A 10 -3.29 -23.55 -5.04
C VAL A 10 -2.42 -23.95 -3.83
N ASP A 11 -1.70 -25.06 -3.95
CA ASP A 11 -0.89 -25.60 -2.86
C ASP A 11 0.54 -25.00 -2.82
N ASN A 12 0.99 -24.44 -3.96
CA ASN A 12 2.39 -24.05 -4.14
C ASN A 12 2.60 -22.55 -4.39
N PHE A 13 1.54 -21.80 -4.71
CA PHE A 13 1.65 -20.36 -5.01
C PHE A 13 2.32 -19.58 -3.86
N TYR A 14 1.83 -19.77 -2.64
CA TYR A 14 2.38 -19.07 -1.47
C TYR A 14 3.77 -19.56 -1.06
N GLN A 15 4.10 -20.82 -1.30
CA GLN A 15 5.46 -21.34 -1.07
C GLN A 15 6.45 -20.70 -2.05
N THR A 16 6.04 -20.54 -3.31
CA THR A 16 6.87 -19.86 -4.31
C THR A 16 7.06 -18.40 -3.96
N SER A 17 6.03 -17.70 -3.49
CA SER A 17 6.11 -16.30 -3.10
C SER A 17 6.99 -16.06 -1.86
N ALA A 18 7.26 -17.09 -1.05
CA ALA A 18 8.22 -16.99 0.06
C ALA A 18 9.67 -16.75 -0.42
N PHE A 19 9.98 -17.06 -1.66
CA PHE A 19 11.28 -16.78 -2.28
C PHE A 19 11.36 -15.40 -2.95
N PHE A 20 10.23 -14.73 -3.13
CA PHE A 20 10.21 -13.34 -3.56
C PHE A 20 10.24 -12.46 -2.32
N PRO A 21 11.17 -11.50 -2.23
CA PRO A 21 11.17 -10.55 -1.13
C PRO A 21 9.92 -9.67 -1.24
N MET A 22 8.86 -10.09 -0.58
CA MET A 22 7.65 -9.27 -0.40
C MET A 22 7.74 -8.63 0.99
N PRO A 23 8.17 -7.36 1.08
CA PRO A 23 8.26 -6.69 2.36
C PRO A 23 6.86 -6.55 2.96
N THR A 24 6.75 -6.77 4.25
CA THR A 24 5.55 -6.38 4.99
C THR A 24 5.61 -4.87 5.20
N ILE A 25 4.65 -4.16 4.61
CA ILE A 25 4.51 -2.70 4.70
C ILE A 25 3.34 -2.40 5.62
N LEU A 26 3.52 -1.46 6.55
CA LEU A 26 2.44 -0.93 7.37
C LEU A 26 1.86 0.31 6.69
N ILE A 27 0.57 0.26 6.38
CA ILE A 27 -0.10 1.35 5.68
C ILE A 27 -1.01 2.09 6.65
N SER A 28 -0.70 3.36 6.89
CA SER A 28 -1.54 4.27 7.65
C SER A 28 -2.53 4.96 6.71
N THR A 29 -3.77 5.08 7.17
CA THR A 29 -4.87 5.78 6.49
C THR A 29 -5.73 6.50 7.52
N VAL A 30 -6.54 7.46 7.11
CA VAL A 30 -7.43 8.22 8.01
C VAL A 30 -8.87 7.83 7.73
N ASN A 31 -9.64 7.53 8.78
CA ASN A 31 -11.06 7.24 8.69
C ASN A 31 -11.92 8.54 8.60
N ALA A 32 -13.24 8.37 8.50
CA ALA A 32 -14.18 9.50 8.42
C ALA A 32 -14.16 10.43 9.66
N GLU A 33 -13.69 9.91 10.81
CA GLU A 33 -13.59 10.64 12.07
C GLU A 33 -12.23 11.33 12.26
N GLY A 34 -11.34 11.27 11.27
CA GLY A 34 -10.00 11.84 11.35
C GLY A 34 -9.00 10.97 12.14
N LYS A 35 -9.34 9.73 12.47
CA LYS A 35 -8.47 8.82 13.21
C LYS A 35 -7.60 7.99 12.28
N THR A 36 -6.33 7.85 12.62
CA THR A 36 -5.40 7.01 11.86
C THR A 36 -5.64 5.53 12.13
N ASN A 37 -5.83 4.77 11.07
CA ASN A 37 -5.83 3.31 11.07
C ASN A 37 -4.55 2.80 10.43
N VAL A 38 -3.96 1.74 10.96
CA VAL A 38 -2.80 1.06 10.39
C VAL A 38 -3.17 -0.36 9.97
N GLY A 39 -2.79 -0.74 8.76
CA GLY A 39 -2.97 -2.10 8.24
C GLY A 39 -1.65 -2.65 7.70
N SER A 40 -1.48 -3.96 7.78
CA SER A 40 -0.30 -4.68 7.27
C SER A 40 -0.59 -5.27 5.89
N TYR A 41 0.31 -5.03 4.93
CA TYR A 41 0.17 -5.45 3.53
C TYR A 41 1.50 -5.97 2.99
N SER A 42 1.41 -6.97 2.11
CA SER A 42 2.54 -7.50 1.34
C SER A 42 2.36 -7.30 -0.17
N LEU A 43 1.12 -7.09 -0.63
CA LEU A 43 0.83 -6.84 -2.04
C LEU A 43 0.88 -5.33 -2.32
N CYS A 44 2.09 -4.77 -2.24
CA CYS A 44 2.37 -3.37 -2.51
C CYS A 44 3.71 -3.25 -3.25
N PHE A 45 3.67 -2.73 -4.48
CA PHE A 45 4.79 -2.78 -5.41
C PHE A 45 5.13 -1.40 -5.95
N PRO A 46 6.44 -1.07 -6.15
CA PRO A 46 6.83 0.16 -6.80
C PRO A 46 6.44 0.14 -8.28
N TYR A 47 6.01 1.28 -8.78
CA TYR A 47 5.62 1.46 -10.17
C TYR A 47 5.96 2.87 -10.66
N TYR A 48 6.23 3.00 -11.96
CA TYR A 48 6.48 4.29 -12.60
C TYR A 48 5.40 4.57 -13.64
N ILE A 49 4.71 5.68 -13.51
CA ILE A 49 3.66 6.10 -14.42
C ILE A 49 4.27 6.97 -15.52
N SER A 50 4.78 6.33 -16.57
CA SER A 50 5.51 7.01 -17.67
C SER A 50 4.70 8.09 -18.38
N GLY A 51 3.39 7.92 -18.47
CA GLY A 51 2.52 8.90 -19.11
C GLY A 51 2.34 10.21 -18.34
N LYS A 52 2.56 10.20 -17.04
CA LYS A 52 2.48 11.37 -16.14
C LYS A 52 3.80 11.73 -15.47
N ASP A 53 4.84 10.92 -15.71
CA ASP A 53 6.20 11.12 -15.19
C ASP A 53 6.29 11.23 -13.67
N TYR A 54 5.67 10.25 -12.96
CA TYR A 54 5.80 10.14 -11.51
C TYR A 54 5.99 8.70 -11.01
N TYR A 55 6.56 8.57 -9.81
CA TYR A 55 6.71 7.31 -9.12
C TYR A 55 5.51 7.02 -8.22
N ALA A 56 5.08 5.77 -8.20
CA ALA A 56 3.92 5.31 -7.46
C ALA A 56 4.19 3.99 -6.75
N MET A 57 3.26 3.64 -5.85
CA MET A 57 3.12 2.30 -5.31
C MET A 57 1.77 1.74 -5.72
N ILE A 58 1.73 0.52 -6.22
CA ILE A 58 0.48 -0.19 -6.45
C ILE A 58 0.17 -1.01 -5.21
N LEU A 59 -0.96 -0.74 -4.59
CA LEU A 59 -1.47 -1.48 -3.44
C LEU A 59 -2.67 -2.32 -3.87
N GLU A 60 -2.63 -3.63 -3.56
CA GLU A 60 -3.81 -4.49 -3.58
C GLU A 60 -4.34 -4.68 -2.17
N ALA A 61 -5.64 -4.46 -1.98
CA ALA A 61 -6.32 -4.59 -0.70
C ALA A 61 -7.70 -5.25 -0.88
N ARG A 62 -8.22 -5.86 0.17
CA ARG A 62 -9.65 -6.22 0.19
C ARG A 62 -10.47 -4.93 0.17
N ASN A 63 -11.46 -4.85 -0.72
CA ASN A 63 -12.32 -3.67 -0.84
C ASN A 63 -13.07 -3.34 0.46
N SER A 64 -13.34 -4.36 1.30
CA SER A 64 -13.98 -4.20 2.63
C SER A 64 -13.01 -3.85 3.76
N SER A 65 -11.70 -3.75 3.50
CA SER A 65 -10.74 -3.40 4.54
C SER A 65 -10.85 -1.91 4.93
N ASN A 66 -10.57 -1.59 6.19
CA ASN A 66 -10.53 -0.19 6.64
C ASN A 66 -9.57 0.66 5.79
N THR A 67 -8.43 0.10 5.40
CA THR A 67 -7.46 0.78 4.55
C THR A 67 -8.05 1.14 3.19
N ALA A 68 -8.71 0.19 2.50
CA ALA A 68 -9.33 0.47 1.21
C ALA A 68 -10.45 1.51 1.32
N GLN A 69 -11.34 1.37 2.31
CA GLN A 69 -12.43 2.32 2.54
C GLN A 69 -11.91 3.73 2.86
N ASN A 70 -10.85 3.83 3.66
CA ASN A 70 -10.25 5.11 4.01
C ASN A 70 -9.54 5.77 2.80
N ILE A 71 -8.88 4.99 1.93
CA ILE A 71 -8.28 5.52 0.69
C ILE A 71 -9.37 6.00 -0.26
N LEU A 72 -10.45 5.24 -0.44
CA LEU A 72 -11.59 5.66 -1.26
C LEU A 72 -12.21 6.98 -0.76
N LEU A 73 -12.23 7.19 0.56
CA LEU A 73 -12.79 8.40 1.18
C LEU A 73 -11.84 9.60 1.10
N ASN A 74 -10.57 9.43 1.49
CA ASN A 74 -9.65 10.53 1.75
C ASN A 74 -8.50 10.63 0.74
N LYS A 75 -8.35 9.65 -0.15
CA LYS A 75 -7.33 9.57 -1.19
C LYS A 75 -5.88 9.56 -0.69
N LYS A 76 -5.64 9.41 0.60
CA LYS A 76 -4.32 9.52 1.21
C LYS A 76 -3.91 8.25 1.95
N ALA A 77 -2.65 7.88 1.79
CA ALA A 77 -2.03 6.77 2.48
C ALA A 77 -0.58 7.07 2.82
N THR A 78 -0.10 6.53 3.94
CA THR A 78 1.31 6.57 4.31
C THR A 78 1.85 5.16 4.42
N LEU A 79 2.87 4.84 3.65
CA LEU A 79 3.53 3.54 3.65
C LEU A 79 4.73 3.60 4.57
N ASN A 80 4.71 2.78 5.62
CA ASN A 80 5.72 2.75 6.66
C ASN A 80 6.51 1.45 6.56
N PHE A 81 7.81 1.56 6.30
CA PHE A 81 8.74 0.45 6.19
C PHE A 81 9.45 0.25 7.52
N ILE A 82 9.14 -0.83 8.21
CA ILE A 82 9.67 -1.15 9.54
C ILE A 82 10.80 -2.16 9.46
N THR A 83 11.64 -2.21 10.49
CA THR A 83 12.68 -3.22 10.62
C THR A 83 12.09 -4.60 10.91
N ASP A 84 12.88 -5.65 10.69
CA ASP A 84 12.52 -7.06 10.90
C ASP A 84 12.57 -7.50 12.37
N GLU A 85 12.59 -6.57 13.32
CA GLU A 85 12.56 -6.89 14.74
C GLU A 85 11.32 -7.72 15.09
N ARG A 86 11.54 -8.79 15.84
CA ARG A 86 10.48 -9.76 16.20
C ARG A 86 9.23 -9.10 16.83
N LYS A 87 9.43 -8.05 17.65
CA LYS A 87 8.30 -7.32 18.26
C LYS A 87 7.44 -6.62 17.23
N TYR A 88 8.08 -5.97 16.24
CA TYR A 88 7.38 -5.26 15.16
C TYR A 88 6.69 -6.23 14.19
N PHE A 89 7.34 -7.35 13.89
CA PHE A 89 6.72 -8.38 13.07
C PHE A 89 5.44 -8.96 13.70
N LYS A 90 5.46 -9.25 15.01
CA LYS A 90 4.27 -9.71 15.73
C LYS A 90 3.14 -8.69 15.66
N GLU A 91 3.45 -7.41 15.83
CA GLU A 91 2.48 -6.34 15.74
C GLU A 91 1.95 -6.16 14.31
N ALA A 92 2.82 -6.25 13.30
CA ALA A 92 2.41 -6.21 11.89
C ALA A 92 1.40 -7.34 11.58
N VAL A 93 1.63 -8.55 12.08
CA VAL A 93 0.67 -9.66 11.96
C VAL A 93 -0.65 -9.32 12.62
N ARG A 94 -0.65 -8.78 13.85
CA ARG A 94 -1.88 -8.35 14.56
C ARG A 94 -2.65 -7.30 13.76
N LEU A 95 -1.96 -6.29 13.25
CA LEU A 95 -2.54 -5.22 12.45
C LEU A 95 -3.04 -5.68 11.06
N GLY A 96 -2.64 -6.87 10.60
CA GLY A 96 -3.16 -7.49 9.39
C GLY A 96 -4.57 -8.09 9.54
N PHE A 97 -5.02 -8.33 10.77
CA PHE A 97 -6.38 -8.82 11.01
C PHE A 97 -7.39 -7.65 11.00
N PRO A 98 -8.58 -7.88 10.46
CA PRO A 98 -9.65 -6.89 10.56
C PRO A 98 -10.02 -6.70 12.03
N GLY A 99 -10.05 -5.45 12.49
CA GLY A 99 -10.66 -5.07 13.77
C GLY A 99 -12.09 -4.60 13.51
N ASP A 100 -12.95 -4.67 14.51
CA ASP A 100 -14.33 -4.18 14.40
C ASP A 100 -14.37 -2.66 14.22
N THR A 101 -13.49 -1.95 14.93
CA THR A 101 -13.33 -0.49 14.81
C THR A 101 -11.86 -0.09 14.72
N THR A 102 -11.60 1.14 14.24
CA THR A 102 -10.25 1.72 14.27
C THR A 102 -9.72 1.85 15.70
N ASP A 103 -10.56 2.28 16.65
CA ASP A 103 -10.15 2.47 18.03
C ASP A 103 -9.74 1.15 18.69
N GLU A 104 -10.54 0.09 18.56
CA GLU A 104 -10.20 -1.23 19.09
C GLU A 104 -8.90 -1.77 18.48
N LYS A 105 -8.75 -1.62 17.18
CA LYS A 105 -7.55 -2.08 16.47
C LYS A 105 -6.30 -1.34 16.93
N MET A 106 -6.40 -0.04 17.18
CA MET A 106 -5.26 0.83 17.48
C MET A 106 -5.01 0.99 19.00
N ASN A 107 -5.92 0.53 19.89
CA ASN A 107 -5.82 0.73 21.31
C ASN A 107 -4.52 0.20 21.94
N ASP A 108 -4.08 -0.97 21.50
CA ASP A 108 -2.85 -1.62 22.00
C ASP A 108 -1.71 -1.58 20.97
N CYS A 109 -1.74 -0.63 20.05
CA CYS A 109 -0.71 -0.49 19.04
C CYS A 109 0.61 -0.08 19.67
N ILE A 110 1.65 -0.89 19.43
CA ILE A 110 2.99 -0.63 20.00
C ILE A 110 3.77 0.45 19.24
N PHE A 111 3.30 0.85 18.06
CA PHE A 111 3.95 1.87 17.26
C PHE A 111 3.60 3.27 17.72
N THR A 112 4.59 4.15 17.75
CA THR A 112 4.42 5.57 18.00
C THR A 112 3.93 6.26 16.74
N LEU A 113 2.76 6.89 16.80
CA LEU A 113 2.19 7.63 15.68
C LEU A 113 2.51 9.12 15.81
N ILE A 114 3.30 9.65 14.88
CA ILE A 114 3.66 11.07 14.80
C ILE A 114 2.95 11.75 13.63
N ASP A 115 2.77 13.05 13.71
CA ASP A 115 2.08 13.81 12.67
C ASP A 115 2.93 13.91 11.39
N SER A 116 2.25 13.86 10.24
CA SER A 116 2.85 14.13 8.94
C SER A 116 3.33 15.59 8.84
N THR A 117 4.43 15.80 8.16
CA THR A 117 4.93 17.16 7.86
C THR A 117 4.26 17.78 6.63
N LEU A 118 3.49 17.00 5.87
CA LEU A 118 2.74 17.47 4.69
C LEU A 118 1.38 18.06 5.02
N GLY A 119 0.93 17.93 6.28
CA GLY A 119 -0.33 18.50 6.72
C GLY A 119 -1.09 17.63 7.71
N CYS A 120 -2.00 18.25 8.46
CA CYS A 120 -2.79 17.59 9.49
C CYS A 120 -3.91 16.69 8.95
N ASP A 121 -4.18 16.76 7.67
CA ASP A 121 -5.15 15.92 6.94
C ASP A 121 -4.53 14.64 6.39
N ARG A 122 -3.22 14.43 6.62
CA ARG A 122 -2.48 13.23 6.26
C ARG A 122 -2.54 12.16 7.35
N PRO A 123 -2.49 10.87 6.98
CA PRO A 123 -2.32 9.80 7.95
C PRO A 123 -1.01 9.99 8.74
N LYS A 124 -1.04 9.65 10.02
CA LYS A 124 0.16 9.71 10.86
C LYS A 124 1.23 8.73 10.39
N ILE A 125 2.47 9.09 10.63
CA ILE A 125 3.68 8.32 10.34
C ILE A 125 3.99 7.42 11.54
N ILE A 126 4.50 6.22 11.28
CA ILE A 126 5.06 5.36 12.32
C ILE A 126 6.52 5.78 12.56
N GLU A 127 6.82 6.28 13.77
CA GLU A 127 8.14 6.80 14.14
C GLU A 127 9.25 5.75 14.03
N GLU A 128 8.93 4.48 14.30
CA GLU A 128 9.88 3.37 14.25
C GLU A 128 10.27 2.95 12.82
N SER A 129 9.64 3.51 11.81
CA SER A 129 9.97 3.23 10.40
C SER A 129 11.37 3.68 10.05
N TYR A 130 12.06 2.89 9.24
CA TYR A 130 13.34 3.31 8.65
C TYR A 130 13.14 4.13 7.38
N GLN A 131 12.02 3.95 6.69
CA GLN A 131 11.62 4.71 5.52
C GLN A 131 10.10 4.88 5.50
N VAL A 132 9.63 5.99 4.96
CA VAL A 132 8.20 6.32 4.86
C VAL A 132 7.93 6.95 3.51
N PHE A 133 6.87 6.49 2.84
CA PHE A 133 6.34 7.15 1.64
C PHE A 133 4.96 7.73 1.98
N GLU A 134 4.83 9.03 1.85
CA GLU A 134 3.53 9.70 1.93
C GLU A 134 2.96 9.79 0.52
N CYS A 135 1.74 9.28 0.33
CA CYS A 135 1.16 9.06 -0.98
C CYS A 135 -0.24 9.62 -1.11
N THR A 136 -0.60 9.95 -2.34
CA THR A 136 -1.98 10.28 -2.76
C THR A 136 -2.46 9.30 -3.82
N TRP A 137 -3.67 8.79 -3.68
CA TRP A 137 -4.29 7.95 -4.70
C TRP A 137 -4.65 8.77 -5.93
N ASP A 138 -4.08 8.42 -7.08
CA ASP A 138 -4.44 9.00 -8.37
C ASP A 138 -5.66 8.27 -8.95
N ASP A 139 -6.85 8.71 -8.57
CA ASP A 139 -8.11 8.16 -9.04
C ASP A 139 -8.50 8.63 -10.46
N SER A 140 -7.79 9.62 -11.00
CA SER A 140 -8.03 10.19 -12.33
C SER A 140 -7.15 9.57 -13.43
N LEU A 141 -6.40 8.51 -13.12
CA LEU A 141 -5.41 7.96 -14.03
C LEU A 141 -6.00 7.48 -15.36
N GLU A 142 -7.24 7.01 -15.34
CA GLU A 142 -7.96 6.54 -16.53
C GLU A 142 -8.28 7.68 -17.52
N GLU A 143 -8.55 8.87 -17.01
CA GLU A 143 -8.94 10.02 -17.83
C GLU A 143 -7.77 10.64 -18.58
N ALA A 144 -6.55 10.50 -18.05
CA ALA A 144 -5.36 11.19 -18.56
C ALA A 144 -4.79 10.60 -19.86
N PHE A 145 -5.19 9.40 -20.27
CA PHE A 145 -4.59 8.69 -21.39
C PHE A 145 -5.38 8.76 -22.69
N ASN A 146 -6.64 9.16 -22.66
CA ASN A 146 -7.50 9.15 -23.83
C ASN A 146 -7.17 10.23 -24.88
N ASP A 147 -6.43 11.28 -24.51
CA ASP A 147 -6.24 12.47 -25.34
C ASP A 147 -4.77 12.78 -25.72
N LYS A 148 -3.79 11.89 -25.44
CA LYS A 148 -2.40 12.17 -25.78
C LYS A 148 -2.06 11.76 -27.21
N PRO A 149 -1.51 12.68 -28.04
CA PRO A 149 -0.92 12.35 -29.34
C PRO A 149 0.21 11.32 -29.16
N GLY A 150 0.14 10.21 -29.87
CA GLY A 150 1.16 9.16 -29.84
C GLY A 150 0.77 7.90 -29.09
N CYS A 151 -0.41 7.82 -28.49
CA CYS A 151 -0.98 6.55 -28.04
C CYS A 151 -1.26 5.69 -29.30
N LEU A 152 -0.81 4.43 -29.28
CA LEU A 152 -1.16 3.47 -30.31
C LEU A 152 -2.68 3.33 -30.34
N GLU A 153 -3.27 3.48 -31.51
CA GLU A 153 -4.71 3.31 -31.71
C GLU A 153 -5.13 1.93 -31.17
N GLY A 154 -6.13 1.91 -30.29
CA GLY A 154 -6.60 0.69 -29.62
C GLY A 154 -5.81 0.29 -28.37
N TYR A 155 -4.75 1.00 -27.97
CA TYR A 155 -4.07 0.76 -26.71
C TYR A 155 -4.92 1.29 -25.56
N GLN A 156 -5.40 0.38 -24.71
CA GLN A 156 -6.03 0.75 -23.45
C GLN A 156 -4.98 0.67 -22.34
N PRO A 157 -4.80 1.74 -21.56
CA PRO A 157 -3.91 1.68 -20.40
C PRO A 157 -4.31 0.50 -19.50
N PRO A 158 -3.35 -0.27 -18.97
CA PRO A 158 -3.65 -1.42 -18.11
C PRO A 158 -4.36 -1.03 -16.81
N TYR A 159 -4.51 0.26 -16.52
CA TYR A 159 -5.05 0.79 -15.28
C TYR A 159 -6.58 0.72 -15.18
N ARG A 160 -7.30 0.63 -16.29
CA ARG A 160 -8.77 0.67 -16.29
C ARG A 160 -9.43 -0.37 -15.39
N ASN A 161 -8.77 -1.53 -15.23
CA ASN A 161 -9.21 -2.62 -14.36
C ASN A 161 -8.29 -2.79 -13.15
N PHE A 162 -7.47 -1.78 -12.83
CA PHE A 162 -6.38 -1.87 -11.86
C PHE A 162 -6.29 -0.65 -10.94
N ASN A 163 -7.34 0.17 -10.91
CA ASN A 163 -7.39 1.35 -10.06
C ASN A 163 -8.80 1.56 -9.49
N GLY A 164 -8.93 1.68 -8.19
CA GLY A 164 -10.19 1.71 -7.47
C GLY A 164 -10.74 0.32 -7.12
N ILE A 165 -12.04 0.16 -7.07
CA ILE A 165 -12.68 -1.14 -6.83
C ILE A 165 -12.66 -1.95 -8.13
N THR A 166 -11.84 -2.99 -8.18
CA THR A 166 -11.56 -3.75 -9.39
C THR A 166 -12.28 -5.09 -9.47
N SER A 167 -12.83 -5.56 -8.33
CA SER A 167 -13.59 -6.80 -8.26
C SER A 167 -14.58 -6.78 -7.09
N LYS A 168 -15.40 -7.83 -6.99
CA LYS A 168 -16.32 -8.01 -5.86
C LYS A 168 -15.59 -7.98 -4.49
N PHE A 169 -14.33 -8.38 -4.43
CA PHE A 169 -13.58 -8.53 -3.17
C PHE A 169 -12.30 -7.69 -3.10
N GLY A 170 -11.83 -7.17 -4.22
CA GLY A 170 -10.54 -6.49 -4.34
C GLY A 170 -10.64 -5.04 -4.76
N ALA A 171 -9.74 -4.25 -4.23
CA ALA A 171 -9.44 -2.89 -4.66
C ALA A 171 -7.95 -2.77 -4.94
N HIS A 172 -7.60 -2.04 -5.98
CA HIS A 172 -6.23 -1.69 -6.31
C HIS A 172 -6.12 -0.16 -6.27
N PHE A 173 -5.01 0.32 -5.77
CA PHE A 173 -4.77 1.77 -5.67
C PHE A 173 -3.40 2.08 -6.25
N ILE A 174 -3.36 3.01 -7.19
CA ILE A 174 -2.13 3.60 -7.69
C ILE A 174 -1.86 4.84 -6.84
N LEU A 175 -0.92 4.69 -5.92
CA LEU A 175 -0.58 5.69 -4.91
C LEU A 175 0.63 6.47 -5.41
N GLU A 176 0.41 7.68 -5.92
CA GLU A 176 1.49 8.62 -6.26
C GLU A 176 2.31 8.95 -5.02
N ILE A 177 3.63 8.89 -5.12
CA ILE A 177 4.53 9.20 -4.02
C ILE A 177 4.76 10.71 -3.97
N ASP A 178 4.16 11.37 -2.99
CA ASP A 178 4.30 12.82 -2.78
C ASP A 178 5.62 13.16 -2.07
N LYS A 179 6.03 12.28 -1.13
CA LYS A 179 7.23 12.51 -0.30
C LYS A 179 7.82 11.19 0.19
N ILE A 180 9.14 11.15 0.26
CA ILE A 180 9.90 10.06 0.88
C ILE A 180 10.68 10.61 2.06
N TRP A 181 10.56 9.93 3.20
CA TRP A 181 11.38 10.13 4.38
C TRP A 181 12.25 8.89 4.61
N GLY A 182 13.48 9.08 4.99
CA GLY A 182 14.39 7.99 5.36
C GLY A 182 15.21 8.39 6.58
N LYS A 183 15.45 7.43 7.47
CA LYS A 183 16.47 7.61 8.52
C LYS A 183 17.84 7.48 7.86
N ASP A 184 18.76 8.31 8.32
CA ASP A 184 20.15 8.23 7.87
C ASP A 184 20.79 6.99 8.49
N PHE A 185 21.10 6.01 7.65
CA PHE A 185 21.80 4.77 8.07
C PHE A 185 23.31 4.96 8.18
N THR A 186 23.82 6.16 7.94
CA THR A 186 25.26 6.46 8.00
C THR A 186 25.77 6.78 9.41
N SER A 187 24.87 6.89 10.39
CA SER A 187 25.25 7.02 11.80
C SER A 187 25.34 5.66 12.45
N PRO A 188 26.50 5.28 13.00
CA PRO A 188 26.69 4.01 13.72
C PRO A 188 25.89 3.95 15.02
#